data_82558eeb4730902e1d1b2ef58894a39e
#
_entry.id   82558eeb4730902e1d1b2ef58894a39e
#
_cell.length_a   1.000
_cell.length_b   1.000
_cell.length_c   1.000
_cell.angle_alpha   90.00
_cell.angle_beta   90.00
_cell.angle_gamma   90.00
#
_symmetry.space_group_name_H-M   'P 1'
#
loop_
_entity.id
_entity.type
_entity.pdbx_description
1 polymer ?
#
loop_
_entity_poly.entity_id
_entity_poly.type
_entity_poly.pdbx_seq_one_letter_code
_entity_poly.pdbx_strand_id
1 'polypeptide(L)'
;MSIVKHDQVMAIPPPMQKETERHRFKLITDGDIAPQDVFQINESISSAIGADLKLDTDRLLDIIQKDPNTTIKGTFNHKATGFKGSVKEVVDQVAAAMKIAFSGSTPSLVEKLDAALGKVFTSLAEQEGAAYLFFSPHGSSTTYRYMLLGLAKSAQSPLRIGALLAFEITIDKKREDVLELMLSDKATFDVQVLGPIWATLLV
;
A
#
# COMPACT_ATOMS: atom_id res chain seq x y z
N MET A 1 1.41 -63.95 -17.41
CA MET A 1 1.11 -62.66 -18.07
C MET A 1 0.50 -61.71 -17.04
N SER A 2 1.31 -60.86 -16.44
CA SER A 2 0.86 -59.91 -15.43
C SER A 2 0.90 -58.50 -16.06
N ILE A 3 -0.26 -57.87 -16.14
CA ILE A 3 -0.43 -56.52 -16.61
C ILE A 3 -0.24 -55.61 -15.42
N VAL A 4 0.86 -54.87 -15.37
CA VAL A 4 1.11 -53.79 -14.41
C VAL A 4 0.43 -52.54 -14.97
N LYS A 5 -0.67 -52.11 -14.32
CA LYS A 5 -1.27 -50.80 -14.55
C LYS A 5 -0.44 -49.74 -13.83
N HIS A 6 0.21 -48.87 -14.56
CA HIS A 6 0.80 -47.65 -14.04
C HIS A 6 -0.34 -46.61 -13.86
N ASP A 7 -0.78 -46.42 -12.63
CA ASP A 7 -1.56 -45.21 -12.26
C ASP A 7 -0.61 -44.01 -12.25
N GLN A 8 -0.67 -43.22 -13.32
CA GLN A 8 -0.11 -41.87 -13.32
C GLN A 8 -0.95 -41.00 -12.41
N VAL A 9 -0.49 -40.79 -11.20
CA VAL A 9 -1.00 -39.70 -10.37
C VAL A 9 -0.62 -38.40 -11.05
N MET A 10 -1.60 -37.75 -11.70
CA MET A 10 -1.44 -36.38 -12.17
C MET A 10 -1.21 -35.49 -10.97
N ALA A 11 0.02 -34.96 -10.83
CA ALA A 11 0.34 -33.95 -9.86
C ALA A 11 -0.53 -32.72 -10.17
N ILE A 12 -1.42 -32.40 -9.23
CA ILE A 12 -2.18 -31.15 -9.27
C ILE A 12 -1.14 -30.02 -9.16
N PRO A 13 -1.07 -29.09 -10.15
CA PRO A 13 -0.16 -27.97 -10.05
C PRO A 13 -0.47 -27.18 -8.77
N PRO A 14 0.55 -26.68 -8.06
CA PRO A 14 0.31 -25.87 -6.87
C PRO A 14 -0.60 -24.67 -7.24
N PRO A 15 -1.53 -24.27 -6.35
CA PRO A 15 -2.42 -23.16 -6.64
C PRO A 15 -1.58 -21.95 -7.03
N MET A 16 -1.91 -21.34 -8.18
CA MET A 16 -1.26 -20.11 -8.64
C MET A 16 -1.36 -19.09 -7.49
N GLN A 17 -0.24 -18.81 -6.85
CA GLN A 17 -0.13 -17.70 -5.90
C GLN A 17 -0.58 -16.46 -6.67
N LYS A 18 -1.57 -15.76 -6.10
CA LYS A 18 -2.15 -14.56 -6.72
C LYS A 18 -1.01 -13.59 -7.04
N GLU A 19 -0.91 -13.14 -8.28
CA GLU A 19 0.12 -12.19 -8.75
C GLU A 19 0.24 -10.93 -7.88
N THR A 20 -0.84 -10.58 -7.16
CA THR A 20 -0.90 -9.47 -6.20
C THR A 20 0.03 -9.60 -5.00
N GLU A 21 0.56 -10.79 -4.68
CA GLU A 21 1.44 -11.00 -3.51
C GLU A 21 2.92 -10.64 -3.78
N ARG A 22 3.28 -10.31 -5.03
CA ARG A 22 4.66 -9.97 -5.42
C ARG A 22 4.97 -8.47 -5.38
N HIS A 23 3.95 -7.62 -5.31
CA HIS A 23 4.13 -6.18 -5.33
C HIS A 23 4.50 -5.65 -3.95
N ARG A 24 5.45 -4.73 -3.91
CA ARG A 24 5.87 -4.05 -2.66
C ARG A 24 4.84 -3.02 -2.17
N PHE A 25 3.64 -3.04 -2.71
CA PHE A 25 2.52 -2.18 -2.32
C PHE A 25 1.20 -2.96 -2.41
N LYS A 26 0.28 -2.61 -1.54
CA LYS A 26 -1.12 -3.00 -1.65
C LYS A 26 -1.78 -2.12 -2.70
N LEU A 27 -2.33 -2.73 -3.75
CA LEU A 27 -2.98 -2.01 -4.84
C LEU A 27 -4.44 -1.71 -4.51
N ILE A 28 -4.83 -0.46 -4.72
CA ILE A 28 -6.22 0.03 -4.66
C ILE A 28 -6.53 0.67 -6.01
N THR A 29 -7.53 0.18 -6.71
CA THR A 29 -7.88 0.68 -8.06
C THR A 29 -9.28 1.26 -8.11
N ASP A 30 -9.42 2.28 -8.96
CA ASP A 30 -10.70 2.84 -9.37
C ASP A 30 -10.75 2.98 -10.90
N GLY A 31 -11.78 2.39 -11.52
CA GLY A 31 -11.88 2.23 -12.96
C GLY A 31 -11.11 1.02 -13.49
N ASP A 32 -11.06 0.91 -14.81
CA ASP A 32 -10.43 -0.20 -15.52
C ASP A 32 -8.92 0.06 -15.68
N ILE A 33 -8.13 -0.53 -14.79
CA ILE A 33 -6.66 -0.47 -14.82
C ILE A 33 -6.13 -1.79 -15.34
N ALA A 34 -5.45 -1.75 -16.48
CA ALA A 34 -4.87 -2.95 -17.07
C ALA A 34 -3.76 -3.54 -16.16
N PRO A 35 -3.69 -4.87 -16.00
CA PRO A 35 -2.62 -5.50 -15.22
C PRO A 35 -1.21 -5.13 -15.69
N GLN A 36 -1.04 -4.91 -16.99
CA GLN A 36 0.23 -4.47 -17.58
C GLN A 36 0.64 -3.07 -17.10
N ASP A 37 -0.32 -2.16 -16.90
CA ASP A 37 -0.03 -0.82 -16.34
C ASP A 37 0.49 -0.92 -14.90
N VAL A 38 -0.12 -1.79 -14.10
CA VAL A 38 0.32 -2.05 -12.72
C VAL A 38 1.72 -2.64 -12.72
N PHE A 39 2.00 -3.60 -13.59
CA PHE A 39 3.32 -4.21 -13.72
C PHE A 39 4.39 -3.17 -14.09
N GLN A 40 4.14 -2.33 -15.10
CA GLN A 40 5.07 -1.27 -15.52
C GLN A 40 5.34 -0.27 -14.39
N ILE A 41 4.31 0.12 -13.65
CA ILE A 41 4.46 1.01 -12.49
C ILE A 41 5.33 0.33 -11.43
N ASN A 42 5.04 -0.93 -11.09
CA ASN A 42 5.82 -1.67 -10.11
C ASN A 42 7.30 -1.76 -10.48
N GLU A 43 7.62 -2.12 -11.73
CA GLU A 43 9.01 -2.16 -12.22
C GLU A 43 9.69 -0.79 -12.12
N SER A 44 8.97 0.28 -12.45
CA SER A 44 9.50 1.63 -12.43
C SER A 44 9.82 2.11 -11.01
N ILE A 45 8.87 1.94 -10.07
CA ILE A 45 8.99 2.50 -8.71
C ILE A 45 9.74 1.59 -7.72
N SER A 46 9.89 0.29 -8.03
CA SER A 46 10.49 -0.69 -7.10
C SER A 46 11.90 -0.32 -6.67
N SER A 47 12.66 0.38 -7.54
CA SER A 47 14.02 0.84 -7.23
C SER A 47 14.06 1.99 -6.20
N ALA A 48 12.94 2.67 -5.96
CA ALA A 48 12.80 3.71 -4.93
C ALA A 48 12.30 3.16 -3.58
N ILE A 49 12.03 1.85 -3.50
CA ILE A 49 11.53 1.20 -2.28
C ILE A 49 12.61 0.26 -1.74
N GLY A 50 13.13 0.54 -0.56
CA GLY A 50 14.12 -0.30 0.11
C GLY A 50 13.57 -1.68 0.50
N ALA A 51 14.46 -2.61 0.84
CA ALA A 51 14.09 -3.95 1.31
C ALA A 51 13.26 -3.92 2.60
N ASP A 52 13.44 -2.88 3.41
CA ASP A 52 12.71 -2.60 4.65
C ASP A 52 11.48 -1.70 4.42
N LEU A 53 11.03 -1.54 3.19
CA LEU A 53 9.93 -0.68 2.73
C LEU A 53 10.11 0.82 3.06
N LYS A 54 11.33 1.29 3.25
CA LYS A 54 11.59 2.73 3.25
C LYS A 54 11.49 3.27 1.83
N LEU A 55 10.76 4.37 1.70
CA LEU A 55 10.60 5.08 0.43
C LEU A 55 11.69 6.13 0.28
N ASP A 56 12.48 6.03 -0.79
CA ASP A 56 13.34 7.10 -1.28
C ASP A 56 12.49 8.05 -2.14
N THR A 57 11.99 9.10 -1.49
CA THR A 57 11.07 10.05 -2.12
C THR A 57 11.71 10.81 -3.28
N ASP A 58 12.98 11.22 -3.16
CA ASP A 58 13.68 11.97 -4.20
C ASP A 58 13.85 11.10 -5.44
N ARG A 59 14.30 9.87 -5.26
CA ARG A 59 14.43 8.91 -6.35
C ARG A 59 13.08 8.58 -7.01
N LEU A 60 12.01 8.48 -6.21
CA LEU A 60 10.67 8.24 -6.74
C LEU A 60 10.20 9.42 -7.59
N LEU A 61 10.40 10.65 -7.12
CA LEU A 61 10.05 11.86 -7.87
C LEU A 61 10.81 11.93 -9.20
N ASP A 62 12.11 11.62 -9.18
CA ASP A 62 12.94 11.55 -10.39
C ASP A 62 12.42 10.49 -11.40
N ILE A 63 11.97 9.34 -10.90
CA ILE A 63 11.40 8.28 -11.76
C ILE A 63 10.11 8.76 -12.41
N ILE A 64 9.20 9.37 -11.63
CA ILE A 64 7.91 9.84 -12.12
C ILE A 64 8.11 10.97 -13.15
N GLN A 65 9.04 11.89 -12.92
CA GLN A 65 9.32 13.03 -13.81
C GLN A 65 9.98 12.65 -15.13
N LYS A 66 10.57 11.45 -15.23
CA LYS A 66 11.15 10.96 -16.49
C LYS A 66 10.12 10.62 -17.56
N ASP A 67 8.88 10.35 -17.16
CA ASP A 67 7.79 10.17 -18.12
C ASP A 67 7.24 11.55 -18.54
N PRO A 68 7.41 11.95 -19.82
CA PRO A 68 6.96 13.25 -20.30
C PRO A 68 5.45 13.44 -20.23
N ASN A 69 4.70 12.36 -20.14
CA ASN A 69 3.23 12.36 -20.03
C ASN A 69 2.77 12.44 -18.59
N THR A 70 3.68 12.43 -17.62
CA THR A 70 3.35 12.43 -16.20
C THR A 70 3.67 13.78 -15.53
N THR A 71 2.73 14.24 -14.72
CA THR A 71 2.86 15.48 -13.95
C THR A 71 2.61 15.17 -12.47
N ILE A 72 3.53 15.62 -11.61
CA ILE A 72 3.35 15.55 -10.15
C ILE A 72 2.31 16.59 -9.76
N LYS A 73 1.25 16.18 -9.08
CA LYS A 73 0.16 17.02 -8.60
C LYS A 73 0.38 17.52 -7.19
N GLY A 74 1.17 16.81 -6.40
CA GLY A 74 1.49 17.14 -5.03
C GLY A 74 2.19 16.01 -4.31
N THR A 75 2.50 16.26 -3.05
CA THR A 75 3.06 15.25 -2.14
C THR A 75 2.18 15.19 -0.89
N PHE A 76 1.70 14.00 -0.57
CA PHE A 76 1.06 13.76 0.70
C PHE A 76 2.14 13.68 1.79
N ASN A 77 1.94 14.40 2.88
CA ASN A 77 2.80 14.32 4.07
C ASN A 77 1.95 14.56 5.31
N HIS A 78 1.76 13.51 6.10
CA HIS A 78 1.07 13.57 7.39
C HIS A 78 1.96 12.98 8.46
N LYS A 79 2.06 13.67 9.60
CA LYS A 79 2.84 13.20 10.75
C LYS A 79 2.07 13.44 12.03
N ALA A 80 1.96 12.41 12.86
CA ALA A 80 1.47 12.47 14.23
C ALA A 80 2.49 11.77 15.13
N THR A 81 2.97 12.44 16.18
CA THR A 81 3.98 11.91 17.09
C THR A 81 3.42 11.90 18.50
N GLY A 82 3.60 10.79 19.23
CA GLY A 82 3.13 10.62 20.60
C GLY A 82 1.62 10.70 20.75
N PHE A 83 0.88 10.39 19.69
CA PHE A 83 -0.58 10.40 19.73
C PHE A 83 -1.09 9.26 20.61
N LYS A 84 -1.87 9.61 21.65
CA LYS A 84 -2.49 8.66 22.58
C LYS A 84 -3.97 8.56 22.27
N GLY A 85 -4.41 7.41 21.78
CA GLY A 85 -5.80 7.22 21.41
C GLY A 85 -6.09 5.83 20.89
N SER A 86 -7.27 5.64 20.32
CA SER A 86 -7.64 4.41 19.64
C SER A 86 -7.06 4.34 18.23
N VAL A 87 -6.94 3.12 17.71
CA VAL A 87 -6.60 2.88 16.29
C VAL A 87 -7.55 3.63 15.37
N LYS A 88 -8.85 3.64 15.70
CA LYS A 88 -9.86 4.36 14.91
C LYS A 88 -9.57 5.85 14.82
N GLU A 89 -9.20 6.50 15.93
CA GLU A 89 -8.89 7.93 15.94
C GLU A 89 -7.67 8.26 15.06
N VAL A 90 -6.65 7.41 15.06
CA VAL A 90 -5.49 7.55 14.15
C VAL A 90 -5.91 7.40 12.69
N VAL A 91 -6.69 6.38 12.38
CA VAL A 91 -7.22 6.15 11.01
C VAL A 91 -8.03 7.34 10.54
N ASP A 92 -8.93 7.87 11.38
CA ASP A 92 -9.76 9.04 11.06
C ASP A 92 -8.93 10.29 10.79
N GLN A 93 -7.82 10.52 11.53
CA GLN A 93 -6.88 11.63 11.29
C GLN A 93 -6.17 11.51 9.95
N VAL A 94 -5.64 10.34 9.63
CA VAL A 94 -4.98 10.08 8.34
C VAL A 94 -5.96 10.23 7.19
N ALA A 95 -7.19 9.71 7.34
CA ALA A 95 -8.25 9.82 6.36
C ALA A 95 -8.64 11.28 6.09
N ALA A 96 -8.78 12.08 7.15
CA ALA A 96 -9.09 13.52 7.01
C ALA A 96 -7.99 14.27 6.26
N ALA A 97 -6.72 14.02 6.60
CA ALA A 97 -5.59 14.63 5.91
C ALA A 97 -5.52 14.22 4.43
N MET A 98 -5.79 12.93 4.14
CA MET A 98 -5.83 12.41 2.78
C MET A 98 -6.94 13.03 1.95
N LYS A 99 -8.16 13.22 2.49
CA LYS A 99 -9.26 13.89 1.81
C LYS A 99 -8.92 15.32 1.40
N ILE A 100 -8.14 16.03 2.23
CA ILE A 100 -7.65 17.39 1.90
C ILE A 100 -6.63 17.32 0.77
N ALA A 101 -5.64 16.44 0.86
CA ALA A 101 -4.57 16.34 -0.13
C ALA A 101 -5.08 15.92 -1.52
N PHE A 102 -6.12 15.09 -1.56
CA PHE A 102 -6.74 14.60 -2.79
C PHE A 102 -7.96 15.44 -3.23
N SER A 103 -8.27 16.56 -2.54
CA SER A 103 -9.38 17.41 -2.92
C SER A 103 -9.20 17.90 -4.37
N GLY A 104 -10.19 17.65 -5.22
CA GLY A 104 -10.15 18.01 -6.66
C GLY A 104 -9.59 16.93 -7.59
N SER A 105 -9.15 15.75 -7.08
CA SER A 105 -8.77 14.62 -7.95
C SER A 105 -9.94 13.64 -8.15
N THR A 106 -9.87 12.44 -7.67
CA THR A 106 -10.90 11.41 -7.91
C THR A 106 -11.59 11.02 -6.61
N PRO A 107 -12.80 11.56 -6.31
CA PRO A 107 -13.51 11.25 -5.06
C PRO A 107 -13.64 9.74 -4.80
N SER A 108 -13.92 8.96 -5.84
CA SER A 108 -14.08 7.50 -5.73
C SER A 108 -12.78 6.79 -5.33
N LEU A 109 -11.59 7.22 -5.82
CA LEU A 109 -10.32 6.67 -5.37
C LEU A 109 -10.09 7.01 -3.88
N VAL A 110 -10.43 8.23 -3.46
CA VAL A 110 -10.28 8.65 -2.06
C VAL A 110 -11.14 7.78 -1.14
N GLU A 111 -12.39 7.50 -1.52
CA GLU A 111 -13.28 6.62 -0.75
C GLU A 111 -12.71 5.20 -0.62
N LYS A 112 -12.14 4.65 -1.70
CA LYS A 112 -11.52 3.33 -1.69
C LYS A 112 -10.23 3.28 -0.86
N LEU A 113 -9.42 4.34 -0.91
CA LEU A 113 -8.24 4.48 -0.05
C LEU A 113 -8.63 4.63 1.41
N ASP A 114 -9.67 5.43 1.73
CA ASP A 114 -10.22 5.58 3.07
C ASP A 114 -10.69 4.22 3.63
N ALA A 115 -11.44 3.45 2.84
CA ALA A 115 -11.86 2.10 3.21
C ALA A 115 -10.67 1.13 3.44
N ALA A 116 -9.55 1.33 2.74
CA ALA A 116 -8.36 0.51 2.91
C ALA A 116 -7.53 0.89 4.15
N LEU A 117 -7.62 2.15 4.63
CA LEU A 117 -6.82 2.63 5.75
C LEU A 117 -7.02 1.81 7.03
N GLY A 118 -8.24 1.35 7.30
CA GLY A 118 -8.51 0.49 8.44
C GLY A 118 -7.58 -0.74 8.48
N LYS A 119 -7.35 -1.35 7.32
CA LYS A 119 -6.49 -2.55 7.16
C LYS A 119 -5.00 -2.25 7.26
N VAL A 120 -4.56 -1.00 7.09
CA VAL A 120 -3.17 -0.60 7.34
C VAL A 120 -2.83 -0.71 8.82
N PHE A 121 -3.82 -0.54 9.69
CA PHE A 121 -3.66 -0.55 11.15
C PHE A 121 -4.22 -1.81 11.83
N THR A 122 -5.07 -2.57 11.14
CA THR A 122 -5.74 -3.76 11.69
C THR A 122 -5.59 -4.95 10.75
N SER A 123 -5.97 -6.15 11.23
CA SER A 123 -5.86 -7.39 10.43
C SER A 123 -4.43 -7.63 9.90
N LEU A 124 -3.42 -7.19 10.65
CA LEU A 124 -2.02 -7.29 10.23
C LEU A 124 -1.53 -8.74 10.24
N ALA A 125 -2.08 -9.59 11.13
CA ALA A 125 -1.80 -11.02 11.14
C ALA A 125 -2.18 -11.72 9.83
N GLU A 126 -3.31 -11.33 9.23
CA GLU A 126 -3.77 -11.87 7.94
C GLU A 126 -2.89 -11.43 6.76
N GLN A 127 -2.12 -10.36 6.95
CA GLN A 127 -1.25 -9.75 5.94
C GLN A 127 0.23 -10.06 6.19
N GLU A 128 0.54 -10.81 7.23
CA GLU A 128 1.92 -11.16 7.57
C GLU A 128 2.58 -11.95 6.44
N GLY A 129 3.79 -11.53 6.07
CA GLY A 129 4.53 -12.09 4.93
C GLY A 129 4.21 -11.45 3.57
N ALA A 130 3.25 -10.53 3.50
CA ALA A 130 3.01 -9.76 2.29
C ALA A 130 4.20 -8.82 1.99
N ALA A 131 4.56 -8.69 0.71
CA ALA A 131 5.72 -7.88 0.29
C ALA A 131 5.54 -6.37 0.55
N TYR A 132 4.34 -5.91 0.86
CA TYR A 132 4.00 -4.52 1.17
C TYR A 132 3.94 -4.21 2.68
N LEU A 133 4.28 -5.17 3.55
CA LEU A 133 4.28 -5.04 5.00
C LEU A 133 5.60 -5.52 5.58
N PHE A 134 6.26 -4.66 6.37
CA PHE A 134 7.53 -4.95 7.01
C PHE A 134 7.49 -4.59 8.49
N PHE A 135 7.90 -5.50 9.37
CA PHE A 135 7.97 -5.31 10.81
C PHE A 135 9.39 -5.16 11.32
N SER A 136 9.59 -4.22 12.24
CA SER A 136 10.84 -3.99 12.98
C SER A 136 10.52 -3.83 14.47
N PRO A 137 10.51 -4.92 15.26
CA PRO A 137 10.26 -4.85 16.69
C PRO A 137 11.46 -4.26 17.44
N HIS A 138 11.20 -3.43 18.47
CA HIS A 138 12.18 -2.74 19.30
C HIS A 138 11.79 -2.82 20.78
N GLY A 139 12.16 -3.90 21.46
CA GLY A 139 11.84 -4.08 22.89
C GLY A 139 10.33 -4.18 23.12
N SER A 140 9.76 -3.17 23.80
CA SER A 140 8.31 -3.10 24.08
C SER A 140 7.50 -2.37 23.02
N SER A 141 8.13 -1.88 21.95
CA SER A 141 7.49 -1.19 20.84
C SER A 141 7.72 -1.91 19.52
N THR A 142 6.88 -1.65 18.55
CA THR A 142 7.00 -2.19 17.19
C THR A 142 6.84 -1.07 16.20
N THR A 143 7.80 -0.94 15.29
CA THR A 143 7.67 -0.14 14.07
C THR A 143 7.29 -1.08 12.94
N TYR A 144 6.31 -0.70 12.14
CA TYR A 144 6.05 -1.37 10.89
C TYR A 144 5.88 -0.36 9.75
N ARG A 145 6.13 -0.83 8.53
CA ARG A 145 5.95 -0.05 7.31
C ARG A 145 4.97 -0.75 6.40
N TYR A 146 4.15 0.06 5.76
CA TYR A 146 3.10 -0.40 4.87
C TYR A 146 3.03 0.49 3.64
N MET A 147 2.90 -0.11 2.46
CA MET A 147 2.79 0.61 1.20
C MET A 147 1.42 0.44 0.57
N LEU A 148 0.77 1.55 0.22
CA LEU A 148 -0.43 1.58 -0.61
C LEU A 148 -0.15 2.27 -1.94
N LEU A 149 -0.55 1.66 -3.05
CA LEU A 149 -0.62 2.31 -4.35
C LEU A 149 -2.09 2.47 -4.75
N GLY A 150 -2.54 3.70 -4.87
CA GLY A 150 -3.83 4.05 -5.44
C GLY A 150 -3.70 4.39 -6.92
N LEU A 151 -4.52 3.79 -7.77
CA LEU A 151 -4.61 4.11 -9.20
C LEU A 151 -6.06 4.33 -9.59
N ALA A 152 -6.34 5.45 -10.24
CA ALA A 152 -7.64 5.75 -10.82
C ALA A 152 -7.53 6.09 -12.30
N LYS A 153 -8.46 5.58 -13.10
CA LYS A 153 -8.59 5.92 -14.53
C LYS A 153 -9.95 6.54 -14.74
N SER A 154 -9.98 7.77 -15.25
CA SER A 154 -11.23 8.42 -15.60
C SER A 154 -11.84 7.77 -16.83
N ALA A 155 -13.16 7.49 -16.81
CA ALA A 155 -13.89 7.06 -17.98
C ALA A 155 -14.10 8.18 -19.01
N GLN A 156 -13.97 9.44 -18.59
CA GLN A 156 -14.27 10.64 -19.39
C GLN A 156 -13.00 11.40 -19.84
N SER A 157 -11.83 10.99 -19.41
CA SER A 157 -10.57 11.68 -19.67
C SER A 157 -9.45 10.65 -19.88
N PRO A 158 -8.50 10.91 -20.78
CA PRO A 158 -7.32 10.06 -20.96
C PRO A 158 -6.31 10.22 -19.83
N LEU A 159 -6.75 10.52 -18.61
CA LEU A 159 -5.90 10.68 -17.44
C LEU A 159 -5.98 9.48 -16.51
N ARG A 160 -4.82 9.07 -16.02
CA ARG A 160 -4.66 8.16 -14.90
C ARG A 160 -4.04 8.91 -13.72
N ILE A 161 -4.68 8.86 -12.58
CA ILE A 161 -4.15 9.40 -11.32
C ILE A 161 -3.49 8.27 -10.57
N GLY A 162 -2.29 8.52 -10.05
CA GLY A 162 -1.55 7.62 -9.18
C GLY A 162 -1.19 8.29 -7.86
N ALA A 163 -1.15 7.53 -6.79
CA ALA A 163 -0.66 7.95 -5.49
C ALA A 163 0.03 6.79 -4.78
N LEU A 164 1.29 6.93 -4.43
CA LEU A 164 1.99 5.99 -3.58
C LEU A 164 2.05 6.54 -2.16
N LEU A 165 1.49 5.82 -1.21
CA LEU A 165 1.45 6.19 0.20
C LEU A 165 2.32 5.23 1.01
N ALA A 166 3.42 5.74 1.54
CA ALA A 166 4.33 5.02 2.42
C ALA A 166 3.99 5.35 3.87
N PHE A 167 3.59 4.34 4.63
CA PHE A 167 3.30 4.44 6.06
C PHE A 167 4.51 3.95 6.85
N GLU A 168 4.93 4.73 7.84
CA GLU A 168 5.79 4.28 8.93
C GLU A 168 5.04 4.51 10.24
N ILE A 169 4.78 3.43 10.96
CA ILE A 169 3.93 3.45 12.15
C ILE A 169 4.69 2.77 13.28
N THR A 170 4.92 3.49 14.37
CA THR A 170 5.47 2.94 15.60
C THR A 170 4.39 2.93 16.68
N ILE A 171 4.25 1.79 17.36
CA ILE A 171 3.26 1.56 18.40
C ILE A 171 3.99 1.08 19.67
N ASP A 172 3.59 1.56 20.83
CA ASP A 172 4.10 1.17 22.15
C ASP A 172 3.60 -0.21 22.60
N LYS A 173 3.58 -1.16 21.66
CA LYS A 173 3.16 -2.55 21.85
C LYS A 173 4.14 -3.52 21.21
N LYS A 174 4.23 -4.72 21.76
CA LYS A 174 4.99 -5.80 21.15
C LYS A 174 4.35 -6.25 19.83
N ARG A 175 5.16 -6.89 18.98
CA ARG A 175 4.70 -7.32 17.64
C ARG A 175 3.45 -8.20 17.69
N GLU A 176 3.36 -9.13 18.64
CA GLU A 176 2.23 -10.05 18.79
C GLU A 176 0.93 -9.27 19.02
N ASP A 177 0.97 -8.26 19.91
CA ASP A 177 -0.18 -7.40 20.19
C ASP A 177 -0.54 -6.50 18.99
N VAL A 178 0.47 -6.05 18.22
CA VAL A 178 0.27 -5.23 17.01
C VAL A 178 -0.41 -6.03 15.90
N LEU A 179 -0.09 -7.33 15.77
CA LEU A 179 -0.73 -8.20 14.79
C LEU A 179 -2.24 -8.39 15.04
N GLU A 180 -2.67 -8.30 16.30
CA GLU A 180 -4.05 -8.52 16.74
C GLU A 180 -4.85 -7.23 16.95
N LEU A 181 -4.29 -6.05 16.60
CA LEU A 181 -4.94 -4.76 16.82
C LEU A 181 -6.31 -4.66 16.14
N MET A 182 -7.26 -4.13 16.92
CA MET A 182 -8.61 -3.77 16.48
C MET A 182 -8.80 -2.25 16.51
N LEU A 183 -9.81 -1.73 15.81
CA LEU A 183 -10.09 -0.29 15.74
C LEU A 183 -10.37 0.36 17.10
N SER A 184 -10.90 -0.39 18.07
CA SER A 184 -11.18 0.07 19.43
C SER A 184 -9.97 0.11 20.35
N ASP A 185 -8.86 -0.56 19.99
CA ASP A 185 -7.70 -0.68 20.85
C ASP A 185 -6.98 0.66 21.01
N LYS A 186 -6.48 0.90 22.21
CA LYS A 186 -5.74 2.11 22.57
C LYS A 186 -4.25 1.82 22.67
N ALA A 187 -3.46 2.76 22.18
CA ALA A 187 -2.00 2.74 22.25
C ALA A 187 -1.43 4.15 22.10
N THR A 188 -0.11 4.27 22.19
CA THR A 188 0.63 5.44 21.76
C THR A 188 1.16 5.18 20.35
N PHE A 189 0.92 6.12 19.45
CA PHE A 189 1.29 6.01 18.04
C PHE A 189 2.24 7.14 17.64
N ASP A 190 3.28 6.78 16.90
CA ASP A 190 4.00 7.67 15.99
C ASP A 190 3.66 7.24 14.57
N VAL A 191 3.04 8.13 13.82
CA VAL A 191 2.62 7.84 12.45
C VAL A 191 3.23 8.86 11.50
N GLN A 192 3.86 8.37 10.46
CA GLN A 192 4.25 9.18 9.31
C GLN A 192 3.69 8.53 8.05
N VAL A 193 3.04 9.34 7.22
CA VAL A 193 2.56 8.92 5.90
C VAL A 193 3.05 9.93 4.89
N LEU A 194 3.75 9.46 3.88
CA LEU A 194 4.28 10.33 2.83
C LEU A 194 4.21 9.65 1.47
N GLY A 195 4.17 10.46 0.43
CA GLY A 195 4.29 9.99 -0.95
C GLY A 195 3.73 10.95 -1.99
N PRO A 196 4.15 10.83 -3.25
CA PRO A 196 3.70 11.68 -4.34
C PRO A 196 2.30 11.28 -4.83
N ILE A 197 1.62 12.29 -5.37
CA ILE A 197 0.39 12.18 -6.15
C ILE A 197 0.72 12.69 -7.56
N TRP A 198 0.39 11.92 -8.58
CA TRP A 198 0.69 12.28 -9.97
C TRP A 198 -0.48 12.01 -10.91
N ALA A 199 -0.44 12.63 -12.07
CA ALA A 199 -1.35 12.36 -13.17
C ALA A 199 -0.56 12.02 -14.43
N THR A 200 -0.96 10.95 -15.14
CA THR A 200 -0.37 10.52 -16.41
C THR A 200 -1.40 10.64 -17.52
N LEU A 201 -1.03 11.32 -18.61
CA LEU A 201 -1.82 11.36 -19.83
C LEU A 201 -1.62 10.03 -20.57
N LEU A 202 -2.71 9.31 -20.79
CA LEU A 202 -2.70 8.06 -21.56
C LEU A 202 -2.81 8.41 -23.05
N VAL A 203 -1.76 8.16 -23.83
CA VAL A 203 -1.66 8.47 -25.26
C VAL A 203 -1.97 7.23 -26.10
#